data_91a23f30c2c9f50d67e210c160f851e4
#
_entry.id   91a23f30c2c9f50d67e210c160f851e4
#
_cell.length_a   1.000
_cell.length_b   1.000
_cell.length_c   1.000
_cell.angle_alpha   90.00
_cell.angle_beta   90.00
_cell.angle_gamma   90.00
#
_symmetry.space_group_name_H-M   'P 1'
#
loop_
_entity.id
_entity.type
_entity.pdbx_description
1 polymer ?
#
loop_
_entity_poly.entity_id
_entity_poly.type
_entity_poly.pdbx_seq_one_letter_code
_entity_poly.pdbx_strand_id
1 'polypeptide(L)' 'MDYKTDQPGTAWENMTLEEKNHQLYLNEKELLDTFLQHGAITQAQHDKSLHDLQEKMGETP' A
#
# COMPACT_ATOMS: atom_id res chain seq x y z
N MET A 1 22.80 14.73 -2.06
CA MET A 1 22.69 14.24 -1.78
C MET A 1 22.57 13.58 -1.27
N ASP A 2 22.73 13.63 -1.01
CA ASP A 2 22.71 12.82 -0.59
C ASP A 2 21.83 12.41 0.03
N TYR A 3 21.19 12.63 0.01
CA TYR A 3 20.40 12.24 0.60
C TYR A 3 20.16 11.09 0.78
N LYS A 4 20.62 10.64 0.49
CA LYS A 4 20.60 9.57 0.67
C LYS A 4 20.99 8.92 1.59
N THR A 5 21.39 9.26 1.94
CA THR A 5 21.93 8.65 2.79
C THR A 5 21.19 8.31 3.88
N ASP A 6 20.20 8.61 3.95
CA ASP A 6 19.76 8.47 4.99
C ASP A 6 18.92 7.46 5.33
N GLN A 7 18.60 7.08 5.88
CA GLN A 7 18.21 6.18 6.65
C GLN A 7 16.95 5.54 6.32
N PRO A 8 15.83 6.20 6.11
CA PRO A 8 14.59 5.54 5.72
C PRO A 8 14.72 4.90 4.35
N GLY A 9 15.44 5.54 3.49
CA GLY A 9 15.66 4.98 2.17
C GLY A 9 16.45 3.69 2.24
N THR A 10 17.40 3.64 3.16
CA THR A 10 18.21 2.48 3.32
C THR A 10 17.38 1.28 3.76
N ALA A 11 16.47 1.49 4.69
CA ALA A 11 15.60 0.40 5.14
C ALA A 11 14.75 -0.12 4.00
N TRP A 12 14.18 0.79 3.21
CA TRP A 12 13.37 0.40 2.06
C TRP A 12 14.20 -0.39 1.05
N GLU A 13 15.40 0.07 0.78
CA GLU A 13 16.26 -0.56 -0.23
C GLU A 13 16.69 -1.96 0.17
N ASN A 14 16.75 -2.22 1.46
CA ASN A 14 17.15 -3.54 1.95
C ASN A 14 16.02 -4.53 2.00
N MET A 15 14.80 -4.11 1.67
CA MET A 15 13.64 -4.99 1.67
C MET A 15 13.62 -5.84 0.40
N THR A 16 13.11 -7.04 0.52
CA THR A 16 12.87 -7.86 -0.65
C THR A 16 11.73 -7.29 -1.47
N LEU A 17 11.59 -7.79 -2.70
CA LEU A 17 10.49 -7.34 -3.55
C LEU A 17 9.14 -7.67 -2.91
N GLU A 18 9.03 -8.85 -2.30
CA GLU A 18 7.81 -9.23 -1.62
C GLU A 18 7.49 -8.29 -0.48
N GLU A 19 8.50 -7.93 0.29
CA GLU A 19 8.31 -7.02 1.40
C GLU A 19 7.88 -5.64 0.92
N LYS A 20 8.49 -5.17 -0.17
CA LYS A 20 8.12 -3.89 -0.74
C LYS A 20 6.68 -3.89 -1.23
N ASN A 21 6.30 -4.94 -1.93
CA ASN A 21 4.94 -5.06 -2.44
C ASN A 21 3.93 -5.12 -1.29
N HIS A 22 4.27 -5.86 -0.25
CA HIS A 22 3.39 -5.94 0.92
C HIS A 22 3.22 -4.58 1.58
N GLN A 23 4.32 -3.83 1.71
CA GLN A 23 4.26 -2.50 2.30
C GLN A 23 3.42 -1.56 1.47
N LEU A 24 3.57 -1.62 0.15
CA LEU A 24 2.75 -0.82 -0.76
C LEU A 24 1.27 -1.18 -0.63
N TYR A 25 1.00 -2.47 -0.53
CA TYR A 25 -0.37 -2.92 -0.34
C TYR A 25 -0.97 -2.33 0.95
N LEU A 26 -0.23 -2.40 2.04
CA LEU A 26 -0.72 -1.86 3.31
C LEU A 26 -0.95 -0.36 3.23
N ASN A 27 -0.06 0.36 2.57
CA ASN A 27 -0.21 1.81 2.41
C ASN A 27 -1.45 2.15 1.59
N GLU A 28 -1.69 1.44 0.51
CA GLU A 28 -2.84 1.71 -0.34
C GLU A 28 -4.14 1.29 0.34
N LYS A 29 -4.08 0.20 1.09
CA LYS A 29 -5.24 -0.23 1.86
C LYS A 29 -5.65 0.85 2.87
N GLU A 30 -4.67 1.43 3.52
CA GLU A 30 -4.92 2.49 4.49
C GLU A 30 -5.53 3.72 3.81
N LEU A 31 -5.06 4.05 2.63
CA LEU A 31 -5.63 5.15 1.86
C LEU A 31 -7.09 4.88 1.52
N LEU A 32 -7.40 3.67 1.08
CA LEU A 32 -8.76 3.31 0.76
C LEU A 32 -9.66 3.43 1.99
N ASP A 33 -9.17 2.98 3.14
CA ASP A 33 -9.92 3.08 4.37
C ASP A 33 -10.19 4.54 4.72
N THR A 34 -9.19 5.39 4.53
CA THR A 34 -9.32 6.81 4.81
C THR A 34 -10.35 7.45 3.89
N PHE A 35 -10.30 7.12 2.60
CA PHE A 35 -11.26 7.65 1.64
C PHE A 35 -12.69 7.22 2.00
N LEU A 36 -12.84 5.99 2.44
CA LEU A 36 -14.14 5.50 2.86
C LEU A 36 -14.66 6.26 4.07
N GLN A 37 -13.80 6.49 5.06
CA GLN A 37 -14.17 7.22 6.25
C GLN A 37 -14.61 8.64 5.94
N HIS A 38 -13.99 9.25 4.94
CA HIS A 38 -14.30 10.62 4.57
C HIS A 38 -15.43 10.72 3.54
N GLY A 39 -16.00 9.60 3.15
CA GLY A 39 -17.07 9.61 2.18
C GLY A 39 -16.65 9.89 0.77
N ALA A 40 -15.36 9.81 0.48
CA ALA A 40 -14.86 10.02 -0.87
C ALA A 40 -15.19 8.85 -1.79
N ILE A 41 -15.35 7.66 -1.24
CA ILE A 41 -15.75 6.49 -1.99
C ILE A 41 -16.82 5.74 -1.19
N THR A 42 -17.60 4.92 -1.87
CA THR A 42 -18.61 4.10 -1.22
C THR A 42 -17.96 2.81 -0.71
N GLN A 43 -18.72 2.11 0.15
CA GLN A 43 -18.27 0.82 0.64
C GLN A 43 -18.03 -0.16 -0.51
N ALA A 44 -18.92 -0.15 -1.50
CA ALA A 44 -18.78 -1.04 -2.64
C ALA A 44 -17.51 -0.73 -3.43
N GLN A 45 -17.23 0.55 -3.61
CA GLN A 45 -16.01 0.98 -4.31
C GLN A 45 -14.77 0.59 -3.52
N HIS A 46 -14.83 0.77 -2.21
CA HIS A 46 -13.73 0.40 -1.33
C HIS A 46 -13.43 -1.10 -1.45
N ASP A 47 -14.47 -1.90 -1.35
CA ASP A 47 -14.31 -3.36 -1.36
C ASP A 47 -13.77 -3.84 -2.71
N LYS A 48 -14.29 -3.27 -3.80
CA LYS A 48 -13.83 -3.65 -5.12
C LYS A 48 -12.37 -3.24 -5.33
N SER A 49 -12.03 -2.04 -4.93
CA SER A 49 -10.65 -1.55 -5.07
C SER A 49 -9.69 -2.40 -4.24
N LEU A 50 -10.10 -2.76 -3.04
CA LEU A 50 -9.27 -3.58 -2.18
C LEU A 50 -9.06 -4.96 -2.78
N HIS A 51 -10.12 -5.55 -3.33
CA HIS A 51 -10.02 -6.85 -3.96
C HIS A 51 -9.07 -6.81 -5.16
N ASP A 52 -9.22 -5.77 -6.00
CA ASP A 52 -8.35 -5.61 -7.16
C ASP A 52 -6.90 -5.43 -6.72
N LEU A 53 -6.70 -4.68 -5.65
CA LEU A 53 -5.36 -4.45 -5.11
C LEU A 53 -4.75 -5.76 -4.60
N GLN A 54 -5.54 -6.56 -3.92
CA GLN A 54 -5.06 -7.84 -3.41
C GLN A 54 -4.60 -8.74 -4.55
N GLU A 55 -5.38 -8.81 -5.61
CA GLU A 55 -5.03 -9.62 -6.76
C GLU A 55 -3.78 -9.09 -7.45
N LYS A 56 -3.71 -7.79 -7.60
CA LYS A 56 -2.60 -7.16 -8.30
C LYS A 56 -1.28 -7.37 -7.56
N MET A 57 -1.34 -7.32 -6.24
CA MET A 57 -0.15 -7.42 -5.41
C MET A 57 0.14 -8.85 -4.94
N GLY A 58 -0.76 -9.79 -5.25
CA GLY A 58 -0.59 -11.15 -4.79
C GLY A 58 -0.91 -11.34 -3.32
N GLU A 59 -1.61 -10.38 -2.71
CA GLU A 59 -1.99 -10.45 -1.30
C GLU A 59 -3.38 -11.03 -1.19
N THR A 60 -3.48 -12.34 -1.22
CA THR A 60 -4.78 -12.99 -1.10
C THR A 60 -5.14 -13.17 0.36
N PRO A 61 -6.42 -13.08 0.67
CA PRO A 61 -6.87 -13.25 2.05
C PRO A 61 -6.71 -14.70 2.52
#